data_660c659e92268955afabdc62ed1ac211
#
_entry.id   660c659e92268955afabdc62ed1ac211
#
_cell.length_a   1.000
_cell.length_b   1.000
_cell.length_c   1.000
_cell.angle_alpha   90.00
_cell.angle_beta   90.00
_cell.angle_gamma   90.00
#
_symmetry.space_group_name_H-M   'P 1'
#
loop_
_entity.id
_entity.type
_entity.pdbx_description
1 polymer ?
#
loop_
_entity_poly.entity_id
_entity_poly.type
_entity_poly.pdbx_seq_one_letter_code
_entity_poly.pdbx_strand_id
1 'polypeptide(L)'
;GAAGSGKTSIALHRIAYLLYHDRKNLKSSNILILSPNSIFSDYISHILPELGEENIKEMSFDLFAYKQLRDTVSDCEDRYDEIERRIRFPQKASLAEEKQSMKFINLMERYLVELEDRLMNFKDVEYKGFVKKESEIIELFYFKFQDFPLLSRMDAVADYFIDEVETLRDRDLADDEKDLIREKFMKLYVTGDLYVIYSQFLKE
;
A
#
# COMPACT_ATOMS: atom_id res chain seq x y z
N GLY A 1 -8.09 28.39 -9.72
CA GLY A 1 -7.28 29.58 -9.38
C GLY A 1 -6.50 30.08 -10.59
N ALA A 2 -6.23 31.39 -10.68
CA ALA A 2 -5.54 31.98 -11.81
C ALA A 2 -4.08 31.48 -11.89
N ALA A 3 -3.58 31.26 -13.11
CA ALA A 3 -2.16 31.03 -13.34
C ALA A 3 -1.35 32.29 -12.87
N GLY A 4 -0.14 32.10 -12.34
CA GLY A 4 0.70 33.20 -11.83
C GLY A 4 0.32 33.74 -10.44
N SER A 5 -0.64 33.16 -9.72
CA SER A 5 -1.07 33.66 -8.40
C SER A 5 -0.13 33.31 -7.23
N GLY A 6 1.10 32.81 -7.50
CA GLY A 6 2.08 32.47 -6.47
C GLY A 6 1.81 31.26 -5.61
N LYS A 7 0.78 30.47 -5.89
CA LYS A 7 0.40 29.28 -5.07
C LYS A 7 1.54 28.30 -4.86
N THR A 8 2.28 27.99 -5.92
CA THR A 8 3.42 27.08 -5.86
C THR A 8 4.53 27.63 -4.99
N SER A 9 4.87 28.89 -5.15
CA SER A 9 5.89 29.54 -4.33
C SER A 9 5.50 29.52 -2.84
N ILE A 10 4.25 29.83 -2.53
CA ILE A 10 3.74 29.76 -1.14
C ILE A 10 3.82 28.34 -0.60
N ALA A 11 3.47 27.32 -1.41
CA ALA A 11 3.55 25.92 -0.99
C ALA A 11 5.00 25.51 -0.68
N LEU A 12 5.97 25.89 -1.51
CA LEU A 12 7.39 25.59 -1.31
C LEU A 12 7.96 26.30 -0.07
N HIS A 13 7.65 27.56 0.13
CA HIS A 13 8.03 28.28 1.35
C HIS A 13 7.41 27.64 2.60
N ARG A 14 6.18 27.16 2.52
CA ARG A 14 5.53 26.43 3.62
C ARG A 14 6.25 25.13 3.93
N ILE A 15 6.67 24.38 2.93
CA ILE A 15 7.47 23.16 3.11
C ILE A 15 8.79 23.48 3.83
N ALA A 16 9.53 24.47 3.34
CA ALA A 16 10.78 24.90 3.98
C ALA A 16 10.55 25.35 5.43
N TYR A 17 9.50 26.11 5.68
CA TYR A 17 9.11 26.50 7.04
C TYR A 17 8.83 25.31 7.96
N LEU A 18 8.06 24.31 7.48
CA LEU A 18 7.74 23.12 8.27
C LEU A 18 8.98 22.30 8.58
N LEU A 19 9.86 22.09 7.60
CA LEU A 19 11.13 21.39 7.77
C LEU A 19 12.05 22.10 8.77
N TYR A 20 12.06 23.42 8.77
CA TYR A 20 12.83 24.22 9.72
C TYR A 20 12.26 24.12 11.14
N HIS A 21 10.95 24.27 11.30
CA HIS A 21 10.28 24.32 12.60
C HIS A 21 10.15 22.95 13.29
N ASP A 22 9.96 21.89 12.51
CA ASP A 22 9.73 20.53 13.06
C ASP A 22 10.83 19.53 12.68
N ARG A 23 12.08 19.96 12.74
CA ARG A 23 13.27 19.16 12.39
C ARG A 23 13.39 17.83 13.16
N LYS A 24 12.73 17.72 14.30
CA LYS A 24 12.76 16.50 15.12
C LYS A 24 11.90 15.39 14.51
N ASN A 25 10.76 15.73 13.93
CA ASN A 25 9.76 14.78 13.45
C ASN A 25 9.66 14.76 11.92
N LEU A 26 10.01 15.87 11.24
CA LEU A 26 9.88 16.01 9.80
C LEU A 26 11.25 16.12 9.15
N LYS A 27 11.49 15.25 8.17
CA LYS A 27 12.70 15.25 7.31
C LYS A 27 12.29 15.40 5.85
N SER A 28 13.19 15.89 5.00
CA SER A 28 12.97 15.97 3.55
C SER A 28 12.51 14.63 2.94
N SER A 29 13.00 13.51 3.48
CA SER A 29 12.60 12.16 3.06
C SER A 29 11.13 11.80 3.34
N ASN A 30 10.46 12.52 4.24
CA ASN A 30 9.04 12.33 4.57
C ASN A 30 8.12 13.19 3.70
N ILE A 31 8.68 13.96 2.76
CA ILE A 31 7.93 14.84 1.88
C ILE A 31 8.00 14.31 0.45
N LEU A 32 6.87 14.28 -0.21
CA LEU A 32 6.74 13.96 -1.62
C LEU A 32 6.01 15.11 -2.33
N ILE A 33 6.60 15.62 -3.39
CA ILE A 33 5.97 16.60 -4.27
C ILE A 33 5.49 15.88 -5.53
N LEU A 34 4.18 15.89 -5.76
CA LEU A 34 3.60 15.37 -7.00
C LEU A 34 3.48 16.52 -7.99
N SER A 35 4.26 16.45 -9.07
CA SER A 35 4.27 17.43 -10.15
C SER A 35 3.40 17.00 -11.33
N PRO A 36 2.80 17.95 -12.07
CA PRO A 36 1.96 17.61 -13.22
C PRO A 36 2.76 17.16 -14.45
N ASN A 37 4.04 17.52 -14.54
CA ASN A 37 4.93 17.18 -15.66
C ASN A 37 6.40 17.46 -15.31
N SER A 38 7.32 17.03 -16.18
CA SER A 38 8.77 17.17 -16.01
C SER A 38 9.25 18.64 -15.99
N ILE A 39 8.61 19.54 -16.72
CA ILE A 39 8.97 20.96 -16.74
C ILE A 39 8.72 21.60 -15.37
N PHE A 40 7.62 21.22 -14.73
CA PHE A 40 7.31 21.67 -13.38
C PHE A 40 8.27 21.05 -12.35
N SER A 41 8.67 19.81 -12.57
CA SER A 41 9.70 19.10 -11.86
C SER A 41 11.02 19.86 -11.84
N ASP A 42 11.50 20.20 -13.03
CA ASP A 42 12.75 20.94 -13.22
C ASP A 42 12.71 22.31 -12.50
N TYR A 43 11.57 23.00 -12.58
CA TYR A 43 11.37 24.26 -11.86
C TYR A 43 11.49 24.09 -10.33
N ILE A 44 10.86 23.08 -9.78
CA ILE A 44 10.89 22.77 -8.34
C ILE A 44 12.32 22.40 -7.89
N SER A 45 13.02 21.57 -8.67
CA SER A 45 14.37 21.12 -8.36
C SER A 45 15.39 22.26 -8.26
N HIS A 46 15.14 23.38 -8.92
CA HIS A 46 15.98 24.58 -8.83
C HIS A 46 15.63 25.46 -7.61
N ILE A 47 14.35 25.53 -7.24
CA ILE A 47 13.90 26.40 -6.14
C ILE A 47 14.17 25.80 -4.77
N LEU A 48 14.03 24.49 -4.60
CA LEU A 48 14.22 23.84 -3.30
C LEU A 48 15.62 24.08 -2.71
N PRO A 49 16.73 23.96 -3.46
CA PRO A 49 18.06 24.30 -2.96
C PRO A 49 18.20 25.78 -2.56
N GLU A 50 17.54 26.71 -3.27
CA GLU A 50 17.53 28.14 -2.91
C GLU A 50 16.84 28.37 -1.55
N LEU A 51 15.92 27.50 -1.16
CA LEU A 51 15.25 27.53 0.14
C LEU A 51 16.01 26.75 1.24
N GLY A 52 17.21 26.23 0.90
CA GLY A 52 18.06 25.45 1.82
C GLY A 52 17.62 24.02 2.02
N GLU A 53 16.73 23.49 1.15
CA GLU A 53 16.20 22.15 1.25
C GLU A 53 16.66 21.31 0.05
N GLU A 54 17.55 20.37 0.32
CA GLU A 54 18.01 19.37 -0.64
C GLU A 54 17.32 18.02 -0.38
N ASN A 55 17.18 17.19 -1.40
CA ASN A 55 16.68 15.81 -1.31
C ASN A 55 15.18 15.61 -1.01
N ILE A 56 14.32 16.59 -1.26
CA ILE A 56 12.88 16.35 -1.29
C ILE A 56 12.55 15.52 -2.55
N LYS A 57 11.85 14.42 -2.35
CA LYS A 57 11.42 13.58 -3.47
C LYS A 57 10.33 14.29 -4.29
N GLU A 58 10.55 14.33 -5.59
CA GLU A 58 9.62 14.89 -6.54
C GLU A 58 9.42 13.91 -7.70
N MET A 59 8.18 13.75 -8.13
CA MET A 59 7.84 12.91 -9.29
C MET A 59 6.44 13.23 -9.81
N SER A 60 6.13 12.76 -11.04
CA SER A 60 4.77 12.81 -11.54
C SER A 60 3.87 11.80 -10.81
N PHE A 61 2.54 12.04 -10.83
CA PHE A 61 1.58 11.09 -10.26
C PHE A 61 1.66 9.72 -10.94
N ASP A 62 1.85 9.69 -12.27
CA ASP A 62 1.95 8.43 -13.03
C ASP A 62 3.17 7.62 -12.57
N LEU A 63 4.33 8.27 -12.38
CA LEU A 63 5.52 7.61 -11.86
C LEU A 63 5.34 7.14 -10.41
N PHE A 64 4.63 7.91 -9.59
CA PHE A 64 4.28 7.50 -8.23
C PHE A 64 3.39 6.25 -8.26
N ALA A 65 2.31 6.27 -9.03
CA ALA A 65 1.39 5.15 -9.17
C ALA A 65 2.11 3.90 -9.69
N TYR A 66 2.94 4.04 -10.73
CA TYR A 66 3.74 2.94 -11.25
C TYR A 66 4.65 2.33 -10.18
N LYS A 67 5.36 3.16 -9.41
CA LYS A 67 6.23 2.66 -8.33
C LYS A 67 5.48 1.90 -7.24
N GLN A 68 4.24 2.31 -6.93
CA GLN A 68 3.42 1.63 -5.93
C GLN A 68 2.83 0.31 -6.45
N LEU A 69 2.57 0.22 -7.74
CA LEU A 69 1.83 -0.89 -8.34
C LEU A 69 2.72 -1.90 -9.09
N ARG A 70 3.97 -1.58 -9.40
CA ARG A 70 4.86 -2.37 -10.26
C ARG A 70 5.04 -3.84 -9.83
N ASP A 71 4.97 -4.10 -8.52
CA ASP A 71 5.14 -5.46 -7.99
C ASP A 71 3.81 -6.25 -8.02
N THR A 72 2.69 -5.57 -8.29
CA THR A 72 1.33 -6.14 -8.35
C THR A 72 0.81 -6.20 -9.78
N VAL A 73 1.22 -5.24 -10.61
CA VAL A 73 0.70 -5.02 -11.96
C VAL A 73 1.82 -5.19 -12.98
N SER A 74 1.69 -6.14 -13.89
CA SER A 74 2.69 -6.42 -14.93
C SER A 74 2.75 -5.34 -16.01
N ASP A 75 1.65 -4.62 -16.22
CA ASP A 75 1.51 -3.55 -17.22
C ASP A 75 0.48 -2.53 -16.75
N CYS A 76 0.65 -1.27 -17.12
CA CYS A 76 -0.34 -0.23 -16.89
C CYS A 76 -0.47 0.67 -18.13
N GLU A 77 -1.71 1.02 -18.44
CA GLU A 77 -2.01 1.97 -19.50
C GLU A 77 -1.36 3.32 -19.22
N ASP A 78 -0.80 3.92 -20.24
CA ASP A 78 -0.34 5.28 -20.17
C ASP A 78 -1.50 6.28 -20.41
N ARG A 79 -1.18 7.56 -20.28
CA ARG A 79 -2.14 8.64 -20.50
C ARG A 79 -2.72 8.68 -21.90
N TYR A 80 -1.95 8.25 -22.90
CA TYR A 80 -2.37 8.26 -24.30
C TYR A 80 -3.28 7.07 -24.60
N ASP A 81 -3.01 5.92 -24.02
CA ASP A 81 -3.86 4.73 -24.11
C ASP A 81 -5.27 5.00 -23.58
N GLU A 82 -5.37 5.72 -22.47
CA GLU A 82 -6.66 6.12 -21.90
C GLU A 82 -7.44 7.03 -22.87
N ILE A 83 -6.78 8.05 -23.44
CA ILE A 83 -7.40 8.97 -24.39
C ILE A 83 -7.86 8.22 -25.64
N GLU A 84 -7.00 7.36 -26.19
CA GLU A 84 -7.31 6.56 -27.37
C GLU A 84 -8.51 5.62 -27.10
N ARG A 85 -8.55 4.98 -25.96
CA ARG A 85 -9.65 4.12 -25.55
C ARG A 85 -10.97 4.90 -25.42
N ARG A 86 -10.94 6.11 -24.86
CA ARG A 86 -12.14 6.97 -24.76
C ARG A 86 -12.67 7.38 -26.13
N ILE A 87 -11.78 7.62 -27.09
CA ILE A 87 -12.16 7.95 -28.46
C ILE A 87 -12.75 6.73 -29.17
N ARG A 88 -12.11 5.56 -29.04
CA ARG A 88 -12.55 4.32 -29.70
C ARG A 88 -13.83 3.73 -29.09
N PHE A 89 -14.03 3.89 -27.79
CA PHE A 89 -15.13 3.28 -27.05
C PHE A 89 -15.83 4.29 -26.15
N PRO A 90 -16.56 5.30 -26.71
CA PRO A 90 -17.22 6.35 -25.92
C PRO A 90 -18.19 5.79 -24.88
N GLN A 91 -18.85 4.67 -25.16
CA GLN A 91 -19.76 4.01 -24.22
C GLN A 91 -19.08 3.48 -22.95
N LYS A 92 -17.77 3.29 -22.95
CA LYS A 92 -16.99 2.89 -21.77
C LYS A 92 -16.46 4.07 -20.96
N ALA A 93 -16.63 5.30 -21.47
CA ALA A 93 -16.16 6.50 -20.78
C ALA A 93 -16.91 6.69 -19.44
N SER A 94 -18.21 6.35 -19.38
CA SER A 94 -19.01 6.42 -18.15
C SER A 94 -18.50 5.50 -17.04
N LEU A 95 -17.98 4.33 -17.37
CA LEU A 95 -17.38 3.42 -16.38
C LEU A 95 -16.06 3.95 -15.80
N ALA A 96 -15.24 4.63 -16.61
CA ALA A 96 -14.02 5.27 -16.14
C ALA A 96 -14.35 6.45 -15.20
N GLU A 97 -15.36 7.26 -15.53
CA GLU A 97 -15.84 8.34 -14.68
C GLU A 97 -16.43 7.83 -13.35
N GLU A 98 -17.18 6.73 -13.39
CA GLU A 98 -17.72 6.10 -12.20
C GLU A 98 -16.61 5.62 -11.25
N LYS A 99 -15.57 4.98 -11.78
CA LYS A 99 -14.40 4.54 -11.00
C LYS A 99 -13.60 5.71 -10.39
N GLN A 100 -13.67 6.90 -10.95
CA GLN A 100 -13.05 8.12 -10.43
C GLN A 100 -13.97 8.90 -9.48
N SER A 101 -15.16 8.39 -9.16
CA SER A 101 -16.12 9.07 -8.31
C SER A 101 -15.91 8.77 -6.82
N MET A 102 -16.35 9.70 -5.95
CA MET A 102 -16.39 9.47 -4.50
C MET A 102 -17.32 8.29 -4.14
N LYS A 103 -18.35 8.03 -4.94
CA LYS A 103 -19.22 6.88 -4.74
C LYS A 103 -18.45 5.57 -4.85
N PHE A 104 -17.57 5.46 -5.84
CA PHE A 104 -16.73 4.27 -6.03
C PHE A 104 -15.73 4.09 -4.89
N ILE A 105 -15.12 5.18 -4.41
CA ILE A 105 -14.21 5.16 -3.25
C ILE A 105 -14.96 4.64 -2.02
N ASN A 106 -16.16 5.18 -1.73
CA ASN A 106 -16.97 4.74 -0.58
C ASN A 106 -17.38 3.25 -0.68
N LEU A 107 -17.66 2.76 -1.89
CA LEU A 107 -17.94 1.33 -2.10
C LEU A 107 -16.69 0.48 -1.82
N MET A 108 -15.54 0.92 -2.27
CA MET A 108 -14.26 0.25 -2.02
C MET A 108 -13.93 0.23 -0.53
N GLU A 109 -14.09 1.34 0.18
CA GLU A 109 -13.88 1.41 1.63
C GLU A 109 -14.78 0.44 2.39
N ARG A 110 -16.05 0.35 2.02
CA ARG A 110 -16.97 -0.63 2.61
C ARG A 110 -16.55 -2.07 2.33
N TYR A 111 -16.17 -2.36 1.10
CA TYR A 111 -15.67 -3.68 0.73
C TYR A 111 -14.41 -4.07 1.53
N LEU A 112 -13.49 -3.12 1.75
CA LEU A 112 -12.27 -3.35 2.53
C LEU A 112 -12.56 -3.70 4.00
N VAL A 113 -13.62 -3.15 4.59
CA VAL A 113 -14.04 -3.52 5.95
C VAL A 113 -14.50 -4.98 6.02
N GLU A 114 -15.25 -5.44 5.01
CA GLU A 114 -15.72 -6.83 4.94
C GLU A 114 -14.63 -7.81 4.48
N LEU A 115 -13.61 -7.31 3.80
CA LEU A 115 -12.53 -8.11 3.23
C LEU A 115 -11.74 -8.86 4.30
N GLU A 116 -11.61 -8.28 5.48
CA GLU A 116 -10.89 -8.86 6.61
C GLU A 116 -11.44 -10.27 6.96
N ASP A 117 -12.76 -10.42 6.97
CA ASP A 117 -13.40 -11.72 7.24
C ASP A 117 -13.42 -12.63 6.00
N ARG A 118 -13.62 -12.06 4.81
CA ARG A 118 -13.75 -12.81 3.55
C ARG A 118 -12.45 -13.44 3.07
N LEU A 119 -11.31 -12.85 3.42
CA LEU A 119 -10.00 -13.36 3.02
C LEU A 119 -9.52 -14.52 3.85
N MET A 120 -10.15 -14.83 4.98
CA MET A 120 -9.62 -15.77 5.93
C MET A 120 -10.35 -17.12 5.88
N ASN A 121 -9.56 -18.19 5.95
CA ASN A 121 -10.02 -19.55 6.15
C ASN A 121 -9.23 -20.13 7.34
N PHE A 122 -9.62 -19.72 8.54
CA PHE A 122 -8.94 -20.14 9.77
C PHE A 122 -9.08 -21.64 10.00
N LYS A 123 -8.03 -22.24 10.50
CA LYS A 123 -7.94 -23.64 10.94
C LYS A 123 -6.70 -23.82 11.78
N ASP A 124 -6.63 -24.93 12.51
CA ASP A 124 -5.44 -25.31 13.26
C ASP A 124 -4.22 -25.41 12.33
N VAL A 125 -3.08 -24.89 12.79
CA VAL A 125 -1.78 -25.03 12.12
C VAL A 125 -0.87 -25.90 12.97
N GLU A 126 -0.32 -26.94 12.36
CA GLU A 126 0.58 -27.87 13.03
C GLU A 126 1.97 -27.84 12.41
N TYR A 127 2.99 -27.87 13.29
CA TYR A 127 4.38 -28.04 12.91
C TYR A 127 5.10 -28.98 13.89
N LYS A 128 5.50 -30.17 13.42
CA LYS A 128 6.29 -31.17 14.19
C LYS A 128 5.74 -31.43 15.60
N GLY A 129 4.42 -31.56 15.73
CA GLY A 129 3.72 -31.83 16.99
C GLY A 129 3.35 -30.60 17.81
N PHE A 130 3.76 -29.40 17.40
CA PHE A 130 3.29 -28.14 17.96
C PHE A 130 2.05 -27.71 17.18
N VAL A 131 0.99 -27.37 17.88
CA VAL A 131 -0.29 -27.00 17.28
C VAL A 131 -0.69 -25.61 17.75
N LYS A 132 -0.90 -24.71 16.80
CA LYS A 132 -1.56 -23.43 17.03
C LYS A 132 -3.03 -23.59 16.68
N LYS A 133 -3.88 -23.44 17.68
CA LYS A 133 -5.32 -23.62 17.50
C LYS A 133 -5.94 -22.49 16.70
N GLU A 134 -6.98 -22.81 15.93
CA GLU A 134 -7.77 -21.84 15.17
C GLU A 134 -8.20 -20.64 16.03
N SER A 135 -8.72 -20.88 17.23
CA SER A 135 -9.16 -19.82 18.13
C SER A 135 -8.04 -18.88 18.57
N GLU A 136 -6.82 -19.40 18.77
CA GLU A 136 -5.66 -18.61 19.12
C GLU A 136 -5.16 -17.78 17.93
N ILE A 137 -5.22 -18.36 16.71
CA ILE A 137 -4.87 -17.66 15.47
C ILE A 137 -5.83 -16.50 15.24
N ILE A 138 -7.13 -16.71 15.42
CA ILE A 138 -8.18 -15.68 15.34
C ILE A 138 -7.90 -14.55 16.33
N GLU A 139 -7.59 -14.88 17.60
CA GLU A 139 -7.27 -13.90 18.62
C GLU A 139 -6.03 -13.06 18.26
N LEU A 140 -4.96 -13.70 17.80
CA LEU A 140 -3.74 -13.01 17.36
C LEU A 140 -4.02 -12.09 16.16
N PHE A 141 -4.77 -12.58 15.16
CA PHE A 141 -5.05 -11.87 13.92
C PHE A 141 -5.91 -10.62 14.13
N TYR A 142 -7.03 -10.74 14.88
CA TYR A 142 -7.98 -9.64 15.03
C TYR A 142 -7.69 -8.70 16.20
N PHE A 143 -6.92 -9.13 17.21
CA PHE A 143 -6.70 -8.30 18.40
C PHE A 143 -5.23 -7.93 18.58
N LYS A 144 -4.32 -8.90 18.57
CA LYS A 144 -2.91 -8.59 18.85
C LYS A 144 -2.21 -7.88 17.68
N PHE A 145 -2.48 -8.31 16.46
CA PHE A 145 -1.84 -7.79 15.24
C PHE A 145 -2.77 -6.96 14.37
N GLN A 146 -3.87 -6.45 14.90
CA GLN A 146 -4.85 -5.63 14.18
C GLN A 146 -4.26 -4.40 13.49
N ASP A 147 -3.19 -3.82 14.05
CA ASP A 147 -2.54 -2.63 13.51
C ASP A 147 -1.61 -2.93 12.32
N PHE A 148 -1.34 -4.20 12.05
CA PHE A 148 -0.57 -4.61 10.88
C PHE A 148 -1.44 -4.54 9.61
N PRO A 149 -0.85 -4.23 8.43
CA PRO A 149 -1.56 -4.34 7.16
C PRO A 149 -2.17 -5.73 6.99
N LEU A 150 -3.41 -5.80 6.51
CA LEU A 150 -4.21 -7.03 6.45
C LEU A 150 -3.45 -8.23 5.86
N LEU A 151 -2.77 -8.05 4.72
CA LEU A 151 -2.03 -9.13 4.06
C LEU A 151 -0.68 -9.48 4.73
N SER A 152 -0.23 -8.71 5.72
CA SER A 152 0.99 -8.98 6.49
C SER A 152 0.71 -9.53 7.89
N ARG A 153 -0.55 -9.59 8.32
CA ARG A 153 -0.90 -10.04 9.69
C ARG A 153 -0.53 -11.50 9.92
N MET A 154 -0.69 -12.35 8.92
CA MET A 154 -0.34 -13.78 9.06
C MET A 154 1.15 -14.01 9.18
N ASP A 155 1.99 -13.16 8.58
CA ASP A 155 3.44 -13.23 8.83
C ASP A 155 3.76 -12.95 10.30
N ALA A 156 3.12 -11.94 10.90
CA ALA A 156 3.29 -11.63 12.31
C ALA A 156 2.76 -12.74 13.23
N VAL A 157 1.65 -13.41 12.86
CA VAL A 157 1.12 -14.58 13.59
C VAL A 157 2.07 -15.77 13.47
N ALA A 158 2.63 -15.99 12.28
CA ALA A 158 3.60 -17.06 12.05
C ALA A 158 4.89 -16.83 12.84
N ASP A 159 5.42 -15.60 12.85
CA ASP A 159 6.62 -15.25 13.62
C ASP A 159 6.37 -15.45 15.13
N TYR A 160 5.20 -15.05 15.62
CA TYR A 160 4.82 -15.32 17.02
C TYR A 160 4.81 -16.84 17.35
N PHE A 161 4.29 -17.66 16.46
CA PHE A 161 4.31 -19.12 16.64
C PHE A 161 5.72 -19.71 16.53
N ILE A 162 6.58 -19.16 15.66
CA ILE A 162 7.99 -19.52 15.56
C ILE A 162 8.70 -19.29 16.88
N ASP A 163 8.52 -18.11 17.49
CA ASP A 163 9.11 -17.77 18.79
C ASP A 163 8.64 -18.72 19.90
N GLU A 164 7.36 -19.11 19.89
CA GLU A 164 6.82 -20.11 20.82
C GLU A 164 7.51 -21.47 20.65
N VAL A 165 7.66 -21.95 19.40
CA VAL A 165 8.29 -23.23 19.10
C VAL A 165 9.78 -23.22 19.46
N GLU A 166 10.50 -22.13 19.18
CA GLU A 166 11.90 -21.96 19.55
C GLU A 166 12.08 -21.99 21.07
N THR A 167 11.23 -21.27 21.79
CA THR A 167 11.21 -21.25 23.26
C THR A 167 10.97 -22.66 23.85
N LEU A 168 9.97 -23.39 23.33
CA LEU A 168 9.62 -24.73 23.83
C LEU A 168 10.70 -25.79 23.50
N ARG A 169 11.47 -25.57 22.44
CA ARG A 169 12.55 -26.46 22.02
C ARG A 169 13.90 -26.11 22.60
N ASP A 170 14.01 -24.95 23.21
CA ASP A 170 15.29 -24.38 23.68
C ASP A 170 16.34 -24.35 22.56
N ARG A 171 15.90 -24.05 21.34
CA ARG A 171 16.76 -23.88 20.16
C ARG A 171 16.13 -23.00 19.08
N ASP A 172 16.96 -22.27 18.37
CA ASP A 172 16.53 -21.57 17.16
C ASP A 172 16.17 -22.53 16.02
N LEU A 173 15.16 -22.19 15.26
CA LEU A 173 14.81 -22.88 14.02
C LEU A 173 15.69 -22.37 12.87
N ALA A 174 16.05 -23.26 11.95
CA ALA A 174 16.72 -22.87 10.71
C ALA A 174 15.77 -22.09 9.79
N ASP A 175 16.32 -21.30 8.87
CA ASP A 175 15.51 -20.45 7.98
C ASP A 175 14.51 -21.23 7.15
N ASP A 176 14.87 -22.41 6.65
CA ASP A 176 13.98 -23.31 5.92
C ASP A 176 12.82 -23.85 6.79
N GLU A 177 13.07 -24.06 8.09
CA GLU A 177 12.03 -24.45 9.05
C GLU A 177 11.07 -23.28 9.30
N LYS A 178 11.57 -22.06 9.43
CA LYS A 178 10.77 -20.84 9.60
C LYS A 178 9.91 -20.57 8.37
N ASP A 179 10.50 -20.67 7.19
CA ASP A 179 9.77 -20.47 5.92
C ASP A 179 8.65 -21.50 5.73
N LEU A 180 8.87 -22.74 6.11
CA LEU A 180 7.82 -23.76 6.06
C LEU A 180 6.65 -23.45 7.01
N ILE A 181 6.93 -22.89 8.18
CA ILE A 181 5.88 -22.44 9.11
C ILE A 181 5.13 -21.25 8.50
N ARG A 182 5.83 -20.23 8.01
CA ARG A 182 5.20 -19.08 7.36
C ARG A 182 4.30 -19.49 6.20
N GLU A 183 4.77 -20.39 5.34
CA GLU A 183 3.96 -20.93 4.23
C GLU A 183 2.65 -21.59 4.71
N LYS A 184 2.66 -22.28 5.85
CA LYS A 184 1.45 -22.89 6.42
C LYS A 184 0.45 -21.82 6.88
N PHE A 185 0.92 -20.75 7.52
CA PHE A 185 0.05 -19.65 7.94
C PHE A 185 -0.46 -18.83 6.75
N MET A 186 0.35 -18.58 5.74
CA MET A 186 -0.08 -17.87 4.53
C MET A 186 -1.17 -18.62 3.75
N LYS A 187 -1.24 -19.95 3.85
CA LYS A 187 -2.34 -20.77 3.29
C LYS A 187 -3.68 -20.58 4.00
N LEU A 188 -3.75 -19.83 5.08
CA LEU A 188 -5.00 -19.43 5.72
C LEU A 188 -5.67 -18.27 4.99
N TYR A 189 -4.95 -17.51 4.16
CA TYR A 189 -5.58 -16.61 3.22
C TYR A 189 -6.24 -17.39 2.08
N VAL A 190 -7.48 -17.04 1.76
CA VAL A 190 -8.18 -17.54 0.57
C VAL A 190 -7.44 -17.11 -0.70
N THR A 191 -6.95 -15.89 -0.71
CA THR A 191 -6.05 -15.34 -1.73
C THR A 191 -5.25 -14.17 -1.16
N GLY A 192 -4.00 -14.02 -1.58
CA GLY A 192 -3.17 -12.82 -1.37
C GLY A 192 -3.01 -11.98 -2.64
N ASP A 193 -3.63 -12.40 -3.74
CA ASP A 193 -3.53 -11.73 -5.02
C ASP A 193 -4.48 -10.53 -5.08
N LEU A 194 -3.91 -9.32 -5.08
CA LEU A 194 -4.67 -8.06 -5.14
C LEU A 194 -5.52 -7.93 -6.40
N TYR A 195 -5.13 -8.56 -7.51
CA TYR A 195 -5.93 -8.60 -8.73
C TYR A 195 -7.19 -9.42 -8.57
N VAL A 196 -7.07 -10.57 -7.92
CA VAL A 196 -8.21 -11.43 -7.61
C VAL A 196 -9.18 -10.70 -6.69
N ILE A 197 -8.66 -10.07 -5.63
CA ILE A 197 -9.45 -9.28 -4.67
C ILE A 197 -10.19 -8.14 -5.39
N TYR A 198 -9.47 -7.35 -6.18
CA TYR A 198 -10.07 -6.25 -6.94
C TYR A 198 -11.10 -6.72 -7.98
N SER A 199 -10.83 -7.86 -8.63
CA SER A 199 -11.77 -8.45 -9.58
C SER A 199 -13.04 -8.97 -8.91
N GLN A 200 -12.95 -9.44 -7.67
CA GLN A 200 -14.12 -9.82 -6.87
C GLN A 200 -14.95 -8.58 -6.51
N PHE A 201 -14.30 -7.52 -6.02
CA PHE A 201 -14.95 -6.24 -5.75
C PHE A 201 -15.71 -5.68 -6.96
N LEU A 202 -15.15 -5.77 -8.16
CA LEU A 202 -15.80 -5.26 -9.37
C LEU A 202 -17.02 -6.07 -9.84
N LYS A 203 -17.26 -7.25 -9.27
CA LYS A 203 -18.41 -8.12 -9.59
C LYS A 203 -19.59 -7.93 -8.65
N GLU A 204 -19.37 -7.26 -7.53
CA GLU A 204 -20.41 -6.87 -6.56
C GLU A 204 -21.05 -5.52 -6.92
#